data_ab0e6f260bbe94ea68906b2b7d3559d1
#
_entry.id   ab0e6f260bbe94ea68906b2b7d3559d1
#
_cell.length_a   1.000
_cell.length_b   1.000
_cell.length_c   1.000
_cell.angle_alpha   90.00
_cell.angle_beta   90.00
_cell.angle_gamma   90.00
#
_symmetry.space_group_name_H-M   'P 1'
#
loop_
_entity.id
_entity.type
_entity.pdbx_description
1 polymer ?
#
loop_
_entity_poly.entity_id
_entity_poly.type
_entity_poly.pdbx_seq_one_letter_code
_entity_poly.pdbx_strand_id
1 'polypeptide(L)' 'MDTPYKGYSIVSGSEYDDASGLWNGRYRILKDKGIVVYESFVEPLHEEDRAAVTANAEARAWIDKQ' A
#
# COMPACT_ATOMS: atom_id res chain seq x y z
N MET A 1 6.98 3.89 2.44
CA MET A 1 7.58 4.33 1.15
C MET A 1 6.59 5.21 0.41
N ASP A 2 7.05 6.35 -0.06
CA ASP A 2 6.21 7.30 -0.79
C ASP A 2 6.55 7.24 -2.27
N THR A 3 5.54 7.00 -3.08
CA THR A 3 5.72 6.85 -4.53
C THR A 3 4.74 7.76 -5.27
N PRO A 4 5.22 8.74 -6.04
CA PRO A 4 4.33 9.51 -6.91
C PRO A 4 3.90 8.65 -8.09
N TYR A 5 2.62 8.73 -8.46
CA TYR A 5 2.09 7.94 -9.55
C TYR A 5 0.85 8.61 -10.15
N LYS A 6 0.96 9.04 -11.39
CA LYS A 6 -0.17 9.64 -12.16
C LYS A 6 -0.94 10.74 -11.41
N GLY A 7 -0.21 11.62 -10.73
CA GLY A 7 -0.81 12.72 -9.99
C GLY A 7 -1.25 12.37 -8.58
N TYR A 8 -1.09 11.13 -8.17
CA TYR A 8 -1.35 10.68 -6.80
C TYR A 8 -0.04 10.41 -6.08
N SER A 9 -0.12 10.31 -4.75
CA SER A 9 0.99 9.82 -3.93
C SER A 9 0.57 8.53 -3.28
N ILE A 10 1.43 7.53 -3.33
CA ILE A 10 1.19 6.23 -2.69
C ILE A 10 2.10 6.12 -1.47
N VAL A 11 1.50 5.94 -0.30
CA VAL A 11 2.25 5.62 0.93
C VAL A 11 2.00 4.15 1.21
N SER A 12 3.03 3.33 1.10
CA SER A 12 2.91 1.89 1.30
C SER A 12 3.91 1.39 2.33
N GLY A 13 3.57 0.29 2.98
CA GLY A 13 4.43 -0.32 3.96
C GLY A 13 3.90 -1.66 4.40
N SER A 14 4.54 -2.24 5.40
CA SER A 14 4.11 -3.51 5.97
C SER A 14 4.30 -3.49 7.48
N GLU A 15 3.45 -4.25 8.17
CA GLU A 15 3.51 -4.43 9.61
C GLU A 15 3.53 -5.91 9.95
N TYR A 16 4.36 -6.28 10.92
CA TYR A 16 4.41 -7.66 11.38
C TYR A 16 3.26 -7.93 12.35
N ASP A 17 2.58 -9.05 12.13
CA ASP A 17 1.51 -9.51 13.03
C ASP A 17 2.04 -10.67 13.86
N ASP A 18 2.26 -10.45 15.15
CA ASP A 18 2.76 -11.48 16.07
C ASP A 18 1.84 -12.69 16.18
N ALA A 19 0.54 -12.47 16.07
CA ALA A 19 -0.43 -13.53 16.23
C ALA A 19 -0.38 -14.55 15.09
N SER A 20 -0.21 -14.09 13.87
CA SER A 20 -0.18 -14.95 12.69
C SER A 20 1.22 -15.28 12.21
N GLY A 21 2.23 -14.47 12.59
CA GLY A 21 3.58 -14.61 12.08
C GLY A 21 3.71 -14.11 10.65
N LEU A 22 2.77 -13.32 10.17
CA LEU A 22 2.74 -12.82 8.81
C LEU A 22 2.91 -11.30 8.77
N TRP A 23 3.22 -10.79 7.58
CA TRP A 23 3.35 -9.36 7.34
C TRP A 23 2.12 -8.84 6.63
N ASN A 24 1.52 -7.80 7.18
CA ASN A 24 0.35 -7.15 6.58
C ASN A 24 0.81 -5.95 5.78
N GLY A 25 0.73 -6.06 4.46
CA GLY A 25 1.00 -4.94 3.58
C GLY A 25 -0.18 -3.97 3.60
N ARG A 26 0.11 -2.68 3.59
CA ARG A 26 -0.93 -1.65 3.57
C ARG A 26 -0.53 -0.52 2.66
N TYR A 27 -1.53 0.19 2.15
CA TYR A 27 -1.26 1.35 1.34
C TYR A 27 -2.32 2.42 1.53
N ARG A 28 -1.92 3.64 1.26
CA ARG A 28 -2.76 4.81 1.33
C ARG A 28 -2.51 5.62 0.07
N ILE A 29 -3.57 6.05 -0.58
CA ILE A 29 -3.47 6.83 -1.81
C ILE A 29 -3.94 8.25 -1.52
N LEU A 30 -3.08 9.23 -1.81
CA LEU A 30 -3.34 10.62 -1.49
C LEU A 30 -3.37 11.46 -2.77
N LYS A 31 -4.14 12.53 -2.73
CA LYS A 31 -4.25 13.48 -3.82
C LYS A 31 -4.35 14.89 -3.24
N ASP A 32 -4.02 15.90 -4.04
CA ASP A 32 -4.22 17.30 -3.68
C ASP A 32 -3.70 17.69 -2.29
N LYS A 33 -2.37 17.61 -2.09
CA LYS A 33 -1.71 18.03 -0.86
C LYS A 33 -2.04 17.15 0.36
N GLY A 34 -2.20 15.87 0.12
CA GLY A 34 -2.29 14.92 1.21
C GLY A 34 -3.69 14.48 1.61
N ILE A 35 -4.66 14.71 0.76
CA ILE A 35 -6.02 14.19 1.01
C ILE A 35 -6.03 12.69 0.69
N VAL A 36 -6.36 11.86 1.67
CA VAL A 36 -6.47 10.42 1.49
C VAL A 36 -7.74 10.13 0.71
N VAL A 37 -7.59 9.55 -0.48
CA VAL A 37 -8.74 9.20 -1.33
C VAL A 37 -9.06 7.71 -1.26
N TYR A 38 -8.12 6.88 -0.83
CA TYR A 38 -8.35 5.45 -0.65
C TYR A 38 -7.24 4.85 0.20
N GLU A 39 -7.59 3.85 1.00
CA GLU A 39 -6.60 3.08 1.74
C GLU A 39 -7.09 1.65 1.93
N SER A 40 -6.16 0.70 1.97
CA SER A 40 -6.53 -0.71 2.12
C SER A 40 -5.32 -1.53 2.57
N PHE A 41 -5.59 -2.80 2.85
CA PHE A 41 -4.57 -3.80 3.16
C PHE A 41 -4.55 -4.84 2.06
N VAL A 42 -3.40 -5.52 1.91
CA VAL A 42 -3.30 -6.67 1.02
C VAL A 42 -3.35 -7.95 1.85
N GLU A 43 -3.49 -9.09 1.18
CA GLU A 43 -3.42 -10.40 1.82
C GLU A 43 -2.10 -10.52 2.59
N PRO A 44 -2.12 -11.03 3.84
CA PRO A 44 -0.88 -11.22 4.59
C PRO A 44 0.11 -12.14 3.89
N LEU A 45 1.38 -11.80 3.95
CA LEU A 45 2.46 -12.55 3.31
C LEU A 45 3.55 -12.89 4.32
N HIS A 46 4.38 -13.88 3.97
CA HIS A 46 5.45 -14.33 4.87
C HIS A 46 6.67 -13.40 4.88
N GLU A 47 6.82 -12.56 3.86
CA GLU A 47 7.98 -11.69 3.73
C GLU A 47 7.60 -10.22 3.77
N GLU A 48 8.35 -9.44 4.55
CA GLU A 48 8.13 -8.00 4.70
C GLU A 48 8.19 -7.27 3.36
N ASP A 49 9.25 -7.50 2.60
CA ASP A 49 9.46 -6.80 1.32
C ASP A 49 8.35 -7.10 0.33
N ARG A 50 7.90 -8.34 0.28
CA ARG A 50 6.84 -8.73 -0.64
C ARG A 50 5.50 -8.11 -0.26
N ALA A 51 5.22 -7.98 1.02
CA ALA A 51 4.00 -7.33 1.48
C ALA A 51 3.98 -5.86 1.05
N ALA A 52 5.09 -5.15 1.23
CA ALA A 52 5.19 -3.75 0.84
C ALA A 52 5.10 -3.57 -0.68
N VAL A 53 5.78 -4.41 -1.45
CA VAL A 53 5.75 -4.36 -2.92
C VAL A 53 4.34 -4.65 -3.44
N THR A 54 3.67 -5.65 -2.86
CA THR A 54 2.31 -5.99 -3.26
C THR A 54 1.35 -4.84 -2.95
N ALA A 55 1.49 -4.19 -1.79
CA ALA A 55 0.67 -3.05 -1.43
C ALA A 55 0.85 -1.91 -2.44
N ASN A 56 2.08 -1.62 -2.83
CA ASN A 56 2.36 -0.59 -3.83
C ASN A 56 1.74 -0.94 -5.18
N ALA A 57 1.84 -2.21 -5.60
CA ALA A 57 1.28 -2.66 -6.87
C ALA A 57 -0.25 -2.55 -6.89
N GLU A 58 -0.91 -2.90 -5.78
CA GLU A 58 -2.36 -2.77 -5.70
C GLU A 58 -2.81 -1.32 -5.71
N ALA A 59 -2.04 -0.44 -5.07
CA ALA A 59 -2.33 1.00 -5.10
C ALA A 59 -2.26 1.54 -6.53
N ARG A 60 -1.25 1.13 -7.29
CA ARG A 60 -1.13 1.54 -8.70
C ARG A 60 -2.29 1.02 -9.52
N ALA A 61 -2.72 -0.21 -9.28
CA ALA A 61 -3.85 -0.79 -10.00
C ALA A 61 -5.13 -0.01 -9.73
N TRP A 62 -5.33 0.43 -8.47
CA TRP A 62 -6.48 1.25 -8.12
C TRP A 62 -6.47 2.57 -8.88
N ILE A 63 -5.31 3.24 -8.91
CA ILE A 63 -5.15 4.52 -9.62
C ILE A 63 -5.40 4.34 -11.12
N ASP A 64 -4.94 3.25 -11.69
CA ASP A 64 -5.10 2.97 -13.12
C ASP A 64 -6.56 2.84 -13.54
N LYS A 65 -7.45 2.59 -12.61
CA LYS A 65 -8.88 2.47 -12.87
C LYS A 65 -9.62 3.80 -12.76
N GLN A 66 -8.94 4.87 -12.37
CA GLN A 66 -9.58 6.19 -12.20
C GLN A 66 -9.64 7.01 -13.48
#